data_9290be6822db02a3eda775ef72389508
#
_entry.id   9290be6822db02a3eda775ef72389508
#
_cell.length_a   1.000
_cell.length_b   1.000
_cell.length_c   1.000
_cell.angle_alpha   90.00
_cell.angle_beta   90.00
_cell.angle_gamma   90.00
#
_symmetry.space_group_name_H-M   'P 1'
#
loop_
_entity.id
_entity.type
_entity.pdbx_description
1 polymer ?
#
loop_
_entity_poly.entity_id
_entity_poly.type
_entity_poly.pdbx_seq_one_letter_code
_entity_poly.pdbx_strand_id
1 'polypeptide(L)'
;MLAAPAVLAPLVGLAGVAGRILDSHGLEPLRWTGCPPDLAVNLHGRGPQSHALLRALTPGRLAAFGCPAAGHTGPAWREDEHEVPRWCRLVRETLGVAADPGDLLLAPPAAAAAVPGAVVVHPGAAYPARRWPADRFSAVARALAEEGYDVVVTGGPDELRLAADVAHGAGLTPAAVLAGRTDLERLAAQVAGASLLVCGDTGVAHLATAFATPSVLLFGPMPPDRWGPPRGGPHAVLWHGEGVGDPWGSEVDPALLRVGVDEVVQRALALLSPRSRGSRTTPGCA
;
A
#
# COMPACT_ATOMS: atom_id res chain seq x y z
N MET A 1 -10.57 9.94 17.15
CA MET A 1 -10.49 8.47 17.30
C MET A 1 -10.62 7.82 15.95
N LEU A 2 -9.90 6.74 15.68
CA LEU A 2 -9.98 5.95 14.45
C LEU A 2 -10.41 4.52 14.80
N ALA A 3 -11.48 4.01 14.19
CA ALA A 3 -11.85 2.60 14.25
C ALA A 3 -11.06 1.84 13.17
N ALA A 4 -10.14 0.99 13.58
CA ALA A 4 -9.25 0.23 12.71
C ALA A 4 -8.63 -0.95 13.49
N PRO A 5 -8.11 -1.99 12.81
CA PRO A 5 -7.36 -3.05 13.49
C PRO A 5 -6.19 -2.49 14.31
N ALA A 6 -6.04 -2.96 15.55
CA ALA A 6 -4.99 -2.47 16.47
C ALA A 6 -3.58 -2.62 15.91
N VAL A 7 -3.36 -3.61 15.03
CA VAL A 7 -2.07 -3.80 14.34
C VAL A 7 -1.63 -2.58 13.52
N LEU A 8 -2.57 -1.72 13.10
CA LEU A 8 -2.27 -0.49 12.34
C LEU A 8 -1.82 0.68 13.23
N ALA A 9 -1.82 0.52 14.57
CA ALA A 9 -1.46 1.59 15.51
C ALA A 9 -0.12 2.30 15.18
N PRO A 10 0.96 1.60 14.79
CA PRO A 10 2.22 2.27 14.44
C PRO A 10 2.06 3.23 13.25
N LEU A 11 1.33 2.84 12.20
CA LEU A 11 1.12 3.69 11.01
C LEU A 11 0.21 4.88 11.32
N VAL A 12 -0.83 4.67 12.13
CA VAL A 12 -1.72 5.75 12.60
C VAL A 12 -0.94 6.76 13.43
N GLY A 13 -0.01 6.29 14.25
CA GLY A 13 0.93 7.13 15.01
C GLY A 13 1.83 7.96 14.10
N LEU A 14 2.42 7.36 13.07
CA LEU A 14 3.24 8.05 12.07
C LEU A 14 2.45 9.12 11.30
N ALA A 15 1.20 8.81 10.95
CA ALA A 15 0.33 9.77 10.27
C ALA A 15 -0.12 10.93 11.17
N GLY A 16 -0.01 10.82 12.50
CA GLY A 16 -0.39 11.86 13.44
C GLY A 16 -1.88 12.22 13.45
N VAL A 17 -2.72 11.39 12.83
CA VAL A 17 -4.12 11.72 12.53
C VAL A 17 -5.12 11.33 13.62
N ALA A 18 -4.73 10.50 14.58
CA ALA A 18 -5.64 10.07 15.64
C ALA A 18 -4.94 9.87 16.97
N GLY A 19 -5.52 10.41 18.04
CA GLY A 19 -5.01 10.22 19.40
C GLY A 19 -5.34 8.84 19.99
N ARG A 20 -6.34 8.13 19.47
CA ARG A 20 -6.78 6.81 19.96
C ARG A 20 -7.29 5.94 18.84
N ILE A 21 -6.99 4.63 18.91
CA ILE A 21 -7.56 3.61 18.05
C ILE A 21 -8.65 2.88 18.84
N LEU A 22 -9.79 2.68 18.21
CA LEU A 22 -10.79 1.71 18.61
C LEU A 22 -10.56 0.44 17.79
N ASP A 23 -10.09 -0.60 18.45
CA ASP A 23 -9.84 -1.87 17.77
C ASP A 23 -11.11 -2.43 17.14
N SER A 24 -11.04 -2.65 15.83
CA SER A 24 -12.18 -3.13 15.05
C SER A 24 -11.71 -3.94 13.84
N HIS A 25 -12.45 -5.00 13.52
CA HIS A 25 -12.14 -5.90 12.42
C HIS A 25 -13.29 -5.93 11.42
N GLY A 26 -13.00 -5.59 10.19
CA GLY A 26 -13.97 -5.63 9.10
C GLY A 26 -15.24 -4.81 9.40
N LEU A 27 -16.38 -5.48 9.35
CA LEU A 27 -17.71 -4.90 9.60
C LEU A 27 -18.34 -5.43 10.91
N GLU A 28 -17.53 -5.81 11.88
CA GLU A 28 -18.02 -6.19 13.20
C GLU A 28 -18.55 -4.97 13.99
N PRO A 29 -19.51 -5.19 14.91
CA PRO A 29 -20.02 -4.12 15.77
C PRO A 29 -18.91 -3.41 16.54
N LEU A 30 -18.91 -2.08 16.50
CA LEU A 30 -17.92 -1.27 17.19
C LEU A 30 -18.15 -1.32 18.70
N ARG A 31 -17.13 -1.68 19.48
CA ARG A 31 -17.18 -1.72 20.95
C ARG A 31 -17.01 -0.32 21.53
N TRP A 32 -18.00 0.52 21.30
CA TRP A 32 -18.01 1.91 21.80
C TRP A 32 -18.70 2.00 23.16
N THR A 33 -18.01 2.54 24.14
CA THR A 33 -18.50 2.72 25.52
C THR A 33 -18.59 4.19 25.94
N GLY A 34 -18.31 5.12 25.02
CA GLY A 34 -18.38 6.55 25.27
C GLY A 34 -19.74 7.17 25.00
N CYS A 35 -19.87 8.47 25.25
CA CYS A 35 -21.03 9.24 24.79
C CYS A 35 -21.14 9.17 23.26
N PRO A 36 -22.35 9.34 22.69
CA PRO A 36 -22.52 9.48 21.25
C PRO A 36 -21.53 10.49 20.67
N PRO A 37 -20.81 10.17 19.58
CA PRO A 37 -19.87 11.11 18.98
C PRO A 37 -20.62 12.25 18.27
N ASP A 38 -20.12 13.47 18.33
CA ASP A 38 -20.70 14.61 17.59
C ASP A 38 -20.64 14.35 16.08
N LEU A 39 -19.57 13.72 15.61
CA LEU A 39 -19.34 13.43 14.20
C LEU A 39 -18.78 12.01 14.04
N ALA A 40 -19.37 11.23 13.12
CA ALA A 40 -18.80 10.01 12.57
C ALA A 40 -18.50 10.20 11.09
N VAL A 41 -17.32 9.73 10.65
CA VAL A 41 -16.92 9.77 9.24
C VAL A 41 -16.73 8.35 8.74
N ASN A 42 -17.45 7.96 7.69
CA ASN A 42 -17.31 6.63 7.10
C ASN A 42 -16.26 6.63 5.98
N LEU A 43 -15.09 6.09 6.27
CA LEU A 43 -14.00 5.88 5.32
C LEU A 43 -13.85 4.40 4.90
N HIS A 44 -14.87 3.55 5.18
CA HIS A 44 -14.78 2.12 4.89
C HIS A 44 -15.36 1.75 3.52
N GLY A 45 -16.34 2.50 3.01
CA GLY A 45 -16.96 2.20 1.73
C GLY A 45 -18.34 2.86 1.55
N ARG A 46 -19.08 2.36 0.54
CA ARG A 46 -20.36 2.94 0.11
C ARG A 46 -21.58 2.56 0.97
N GLY A 47 -21.39 1.71 2.00
CA GLY A 47 -22.50 1.17 2.79
C GLY A 47 -23.21 -0.02 2.10
N PRO A 48 -24.39 -0.48 2.61
CA PRO A 48 -25.10 0.04 3.78
C PRO A 48 -24.53 -0.42 5.13
N GLN A 49 -23.75 -1.52 5.18
CA GLN A 49 -23.31 -2.15 6.44
C GLN A 49 -22.42 -1.20 7.27
N SER A 50 -21.43 -0.58 6.66
CA SER A 50 -20.54 0.39 7.34
C SER A 50 -21.31 1.63 7.85
N HIS A 51 -22.38 2.05 7.14
CA HIS A 51 -23.25 3.12 7.62
C HIS A 51 -24.02 2.68 8.85
N ALA A 52 -24.55 1.44 8.86
CA ALA A 52 -25.31 0.89 9.99
C ALA A 52 -24.43 0.80 11.26
N LEU A 53 -23.16 0.38 11.11
CA LEU A 53 -22.20 0.32 12.23
C LEU A 53 -22.00 1.70 12.88
N LEU A 54 -21.79 2.73 12.07
CA LEU A 54 -21.58 4.08 12.60
C LEU A 54 -22.87 4.69 13.16
N ARG A 55 -24.02 4.42 12.56
CA ARG A 55 -25.32 4.85 13.09
C ARG A 55 -25.68 4.23 14.42
N ALA A 56 -25.25 2.99 14.67
CA ALA A 56 -25.43 2.34 15.96
C ALA A 56 -24.76 3.10 17.13
N LEU A 57 -23.77 3.96 16.83
CA LEU A 57 -23.16 4.87 17.82
C LEU A 57 -23.99 6.11 18.09
N THR A 58 -25.14 6.29 17.41
CA THR A 58 -26.02 7.46 17.50
C THR A 58 -25.28 8.81 17.35
N PRO A 59 -24.43 8.98 16.29
CA PRO A 59 -23.67 10.22 16.13
C PRO A 59 -24.58 11.42 15.88
N GLY A 60 -24.18 12.61 16.36
CA GLY A 60 -24.87 13.86 16.04
C GLY A 60 -24.91 14.12 14.52
N ARG A 61 -23.85 13.73 13.80
CA ARG A 61 -23.74 13.81 12.34
C ARG A 61 -22.97 12.63 11.78
N LEU A 62 -23.43 12.09 10.66
CA LEU A 62 -22.72 11.06 9.87
C LEU A 62 -22.26 11.68 8.54
N ALA A 63 -20.95 11.76 8.31
CA ALA A 63 -20.36 12.08 7.02
C ALA A 63 -20.05 10.78 6.27
N ALA A 64 -20.80 10.51 5.20
CA ALA A 64 -20.68 9.29 4.41
C ALA A 64 -21.18 9.53 2.99
N PHE A 65 -20.85 8.62 2.06
CA PHE A 65 -21.45 8.63 0.73
C PHE A 65 -22.93 8.31 0.79
N GLY A 66 -23.69 8.83 -0.19
CA GLY A 66 -25.12 8.55 -0.31
C GLY A 66 -25.37 7.04 -0.48
N CYS A 67 -26.31 6.51 0.32
CA CYS A 67 -26.68 5.11 0.29
C CYS A 67 -28.19 4.97 0.56
N PRO A 68 -29.04 4.85 -0.50
CA PRO A 68 -30.49 4.70 -0.33
C PRO A 68 -30.87 3.51 0.56
N ALA A 69 -30.17 2.38 0.42
CA ALA A 69 -30.39 1.18 1.25
C ALA A 69 -30.14 1.41 2.74
N ALA A 70 -29.32 2.41 3.09
CA ALA A 70 -29.10 2.86 4.46
C ALA A 70 -29.97 4.09 4.82
N GLY A 71 -30.82 4.58 3.94
CA GLY A 71 -31.58 5.83 4.13
C GLY A 71 -30.64 7.03 4.38
N HIS A 72 -29.45 7.06 3.76
CA HIS A 72 -28.46 8.10 3.94
C HIS A 72 -28.28 8.96 2.70
N THR A 73 -28.41 10.28 2.87
CA THR A 73 -28.14 11.27 1.82
C THR A 73 -26.70 11.79 1.96
N GLY A 74 -25.96 11.81 0.87
CA GLY A 74 -24.57 12.26 0.83
C GLY A 74 -24.05 12.32 -0.62
N PRO A 75 -22.77 12.62 -0.82
CA PRO A 75 -22.13 12.61 -2.12
C PRO A 75 -22.33 11.26 -2.83
N ALA A 76 -22.48 11.27 -4.15
CA ALA A 76 -22.62 10.03 -4.91
C ALA A 76 -21.32 9.21 -4.87
N TRP A 77 -21.46 7.91 -4.67
CA TRP A 77 -20.33 7.00 -4.88
C TRP A 77 -20.04 6.87 -6.37
N ARG A 78 -18.77 6.94 -6.75
CA ARG A 78 -18.31 6.75 -8.15
C ARG A 78 -17.39 5.53 -8.18
N GLU A 79 -17.75 4.52 -8.95
CA GLU A 79 -17.00 3.24 -8.98
C GLU A 79 -15.61 3.39 -9.61
N ASP A 80 -15.47 4.29 -10.56
CA ASP A 80 -14.25 4.52 -11.34
C ASP A 80 -13.31 5.58 -10.75
N GLU A 81 -13.63 6.12 -9.58
CA GLU A 81 -12.82 7.12 -8.91
C GLU A 81 -11.67 6.46 -8.14
N HIS A 82 -10.47 7.02 -8.23
CA HIS A 82 -9.33 6.60 -7.42
C HIS A 82 -9.58 6.86 -5.93
N GLU A 83 -9.11 5.95 -5.06
CA GLU A 83 -9.41 6.00 -3.62
C GLU A 83 -8.99 7.31 -2.95
N VAL A 84 -7.80 7.84 -3.22
CA VAL A 84 -7.33 9.07 -2.56
C VAL A 84 -8.23 10.27 -2.87
N PRO A 85 -8.47 10.68 -4.14
CA PRO A 85 -9.40 11.78 -4.43
C PRO A 85 -10.84 11.47 -4.00
N ARG A 86 -11.29 10.22 -3.98
CA ARG A 86 -12.60 9.81 -3.45
C ARG A 86 -12.79 10.25 -2.01
N TRP A 87 -11.85 9.93 -1.13
CA TRP A 87 -11.94 10.29 0.29
C TRP A 87 -11.75 11.79 0.51
N CYS A 88 -10.87 12.45 -0.25
CA CYS A 88 -10.75 13.92 -0.23
C CYS A 88 -12.07 14.58 -0.65
N ARG A 89 -12.75 14.05 -1.67
CA ARG A 89 -14.05 14.56 -2.12
C ARG A 89 -15.14 14.35 -1.06
N LEU A 90 -15.19 13.19 -0.41
CA LEU A 90 -16.12 12.95 0.70
C LEU A 90 -15.98 14.02 1.78
N VAL A 91 -14.76 14.23 2.27
CA VAL A 91 -14.49 15.19 3.34
C VAL A 91 -14.84 16.61 2.90
N ARG A 92 -14.46 17.00 1.69
CA ARG A 92 -14.78 18.32 1.13
C ARG A 92 -16.29 18.55 1.00
N GLU A 93 -17.04 17.61 0.41
CA GLU A 93 -18.45 17.77 0.14
C GLU A 93 -19.33 17.62 1.39
N THR A 94 -18.89 16.84 2.38
CA THR A 94 -19.67 16.63 3.60
C THR A 94 -19.28 17.58 4.73
N LEU A 95 -18.02 17.96 4.87
CA LEU A 95 -17.50 18.73 6.01
C LEU A 95 -17.05 20.15 5.63
N GLY A 96 -16.93 20.44 4.33
CA GLY A 96 -16.39 21.72 3.85
C GLY A 96 -14.88 21.88 4.09
N VAL A 97 -14.17 20.79 4.38
CA VAL A 97 -12.73 20.79 4.67
C VAL A 97 -11.97 20.50 3.38
N ALA A 98 -11.00 21.35 3.05
CA ALA A 98 -10.08 21.10 1.95
C ALA A 98 -9.12 19.94 2.35
N ALA A 99 -8.97 18.98 1.46
CA ALA A 99 -8.00 17.91 1.60
C ALA A 99 -7.18 17.84 0.29
N ASP A 100 -5.87 17.84 0.42
CA ASP A 100 -4.96 17.73 -0.72
C ASP A 100 -4.70 16.24 -1.04
N PRO A 101 -5.10 15.73 -2.22
CA PRO A 101 -4.79 14.37 -2.62
C PRO A 101 -3.29 14.11 -2.82
N GLY A 102 -2.45 15.13 -2.87
CA GLY A 102 -1.00 15.02 -2.93
C GLY A 102 -0.31 14.89 -1.55
N ASP A 103 -1.03 15.13 -0.45
CA ASP A 103 -0.50 15.02 0.92
C ASP A 103 -0.52 13.56 1.39
N LEU A 104 0.40 12.76 0.82
CA LEU A 104 0.49 11.32 1.06
C LEU A 104 1.79 10.91 1.78
N LEU A 105 2.70 11.85 2.01
CA LEU A 105 4.00 11.53 2.60
C LEU A 105 3.94 11.42 4.11
N LEU A 106 4.65 10.44 4.64
CA LEU A 106 4.88 10.26 6.07
C LEU A 106 6.35 10.46 6.41
N ALA A 107 6.62 10.90 7.63
CA ALA A 107 7.96 10.85 8.17
C ALA A 107 8.39 9.38 8.34
N PRO A 108 9.67 9.03 8.05
CA PRO A 108 10.16 7.69 8.32
C PRO A 108 9.98 7.32 9.80
N PRO A 109 9.73 6.02 10.12
CA PRO A 109 9.70 5.55 11.50
C PRO A 109 11.01 5.85 12.24
N ALA A 110 10.95 6.00 13.56
CA ALA A 110 12.14 6.12 14.40
C ALA A 110 12.97 4.82 14.44
N ALA A 111 12.34 3.67 14.23
CA ALA A 111 13.00 2.38 14.11
C ALA A 111 13.93 2.36 12.88
N ALA A 112 15.10 1.74 13.03
CA ALA A 112 16.02 1.55 11.92
C ALA A 112 15.59 0.37 11.04
N ALA A 113 15.86 0.47 9.73
CA ALA A 113 15.77 -0.66 8.82
C ALA A 113 16.73 -1.79 9.24
N ALA A 114 16.28 -3.03 9.12
CA ALA A 114 17.13 -4.19 9.44
C ALA A 114 18.32 -4.29 8.47
N VAL A 115 18.11 -3.97 7.20
CA VAL A 115 19.14 -3.90 6.14
C VAL A 115 18.93 -2.60 5.37
N PRO A 116 19.57 -1.49 5.79
CA PRO A 116 19.44 -0.20 5.11
C PRO A 116 19.99 -0.27 3.68
N GLY A 117 19.31 0.37 2.75
CA GLY A 117 19.70 0.41 1.34
C GLY A 117 19.41 -0.87 0.55
N ALA A 118 18.88 -1.91 1.18
CA ALA A 118 18.54 -3.15 0.47
C ALA A 118 17.38 -2.96 -0.52
N VAL A 119 17.33 -3.83 -1.52
CA VAL A 119 16.14 -4.06 -2.31
C VAL A 119 15.19 -4.96 -1.51
N VAL A 120 13.98 -4.49 -1.29
CA VAL A 120 12.93 -5.26 -0.63
C VAL A 120 12.07 -5.97 -1.67
N VAL A 121 11.97 -7.29 -1.58
CA VAL A 121 11.02 -8.10 -2.35
C VAL A 121 9.90 -8.54 -1.42
N HIS A 122 8.65 -8.20 -1.75
CA HIS A 122 7.48 -8.59 -0.96
C HIS A 122 6.51 -9.39 -1.84
N PRO A 123 6.59 -10.74 -1.83
CA PRO A 123 5.83 -11.59 -2.73
C PRO A 123 4.39 -11.82 -2.29
N GLY A 124 4.05 -11.44 -1.05
CA GLY A 124 2.76 -11.68 -0.44
C GLY A 124 1.68 -10.71 -0.90
N ALA A 125 0.44 -11.18 -0.82
CA ALA A 125 -0.78 -10.38 -0.92
C ALA A 125 -1.94 -11.13 -0.25
N ALA A 126 -3.02 -10.42 0.10
CA ALA A 126 -4.16 -11.00 0.82
C ALA A 126 -4.83 -12.16 0.07
N TYR A 127 -4.91 -12.05 -1.27
CA TYR A 127 -5.59 -13.06 -2.11
C TYR A 127 -4.68 -13.59 -3.22
N PRO A 128 -4.82 -14.87 -3.60
CA PRO A 128 -4.01 -15.49 -4.65
C PRO A 128 -4.04 -14.75 -5.98
N ALA A 129 -5.19 -14.19 -6.37
CA ALA A 129 -5.33 -13.42 -7.60
C ALA A 129 -4.33 -12.25 -7.72
N ARG A 130 -3.82 -11.74 -6.61
CA ARG A 130 -2.85 -10.63 -6.54
C ARG A 130 -1.41 -11.09 -6.25
N ARG A 131 -1.15 -12.40 -6.20
CA ARG A 131 0.18 -12.96 -5.93
C ARG A 131 0.87 -13.34 -7.23
N TRP A 132 1.84 -12.55 -7.63
CA TRP A 132 2.71 -12.93 -8.76
C TRP A 132 3.49 -14.20 -8.39
N PRO A 133 3.76 -15.13 -9.35
CA PRO A 133 4.39 -16.40 -9.04
C PRO A 133 5.73 -16.28 -8.29
N ALA A 134 5.94 -17.15 -7.31
CA ALA A 134 7.12 -17.13 -6.44
C ALA A 134 8.44 -17.34 -7.21
N ASP A 135 8.43 -18.22 -8.22
CA ASP A 135 9.57 -18.48 -9.10
C ASP A 135 9.99 -17.24 -9.89
N ARG A 136 9.03 -16.39 -10.28
CA ARG A 136 9.31 -15.13 -10.96
C ARG A 136 9.88 -14.07 -10.00
N PHE A 137 9.35 -13.97 -8.76
CA PHE A 137 9.98 -13.14 -7.72
C PHE A 137 11.39 -13.62 -7.41
N SER A 138 11.62 -14.94 -7.37
CA SER A 138 12.95 -15.53 -7.19
C SER A 138 13.91 -15.11 -8.31
N ALA A 139 13.45 -15.16 -9.57
CA ALA A 139 14.27 -14.76 -10.71
C ALA A 139 14.65 -13.27 -10.64
N VAL A 140 13.70 -12.38 -10.28
CA VAL A 140 13.97 -10.94 -10.08
C VAL A 140 14.95 -10.74 -8.94
N ALA A 141 14.72 -11.38 -7.77
CA ALA A 141 15.60 -11.25 -6.60
C ALA A 141 17.02 -11.73 -6.92
N ARG A 142 17.17 -12.82 -7.65
CA ARG A 142 18.47 -13.34 -8.12
C ARG A 142 19.16 -12.34 -9.03
N ALA A 143 18.47 -11.85 -10.06
CA ALA A 143 19.06 -10.89 -11.00
C ALA A 143 19.57 -9.64 -10.32
N LEU A 144 18.82 -9.11 -9.34
CA LEU A 144 19.23 -7.93 -8.57
C LEU A 144 20.40 -8.22 -7.62
N ALA A 145 20.47 -9.43 -7.05
CA ALA A 145 21.61 -9.87 -6.23
C ALA A 145 22.88 -10.06 -7.08
N GLU A 146 22.77 -10.58 -8.30
CA GLU A 146 23.87 -10.71 -9.26
C GLU A 146 24.42 -9.35 -9.71
N GLU A 147 23.58 -8.31 -9.73
CA GLU A 147 23.99 -6.90 -9.96
C GLU A 147 24.64 -6.26 -8.71
N GLY A 148 24.78 -7.00 -7.61
CA GLY A 148 25.48 -6.57 -6.40
C GLY A 148 24.61 -5.84 -5.37
N TYR A 149 23.28 -5.88 -5.50
CA TYR A 149 22.39 -5.31 -4.49
C TYR A 149 22.14 -6.29 -3.35
N ASP A 150 22.11 -5.79 -2.12
CA ASP A 150 21.56 -6.53 -0.99
C ASP A 150 20.06 -6.71 -1.19
N VAL A 151 19.57 -7.95 -1.19
CA VAL A 151 18.15 -8.28 -1.37
C VAL A 151 17.61 -8.93 -0.12
N VAL A 152 16.46 -8.42 0.37
CA VAL A 152 15.72 -9.03 1.49
C VAL A 152 14.30 -9.34 1.07
N VAL A 153 13.74 -10.43 1.62
CA VAL A 153 12.38 -10.87 1.33
C VAL A 153 11.52 -10.68 2.59
N THR A 154 10.47 -9.88 2.45
CA THR A 154 9.53 -9.56 3.53
C THR A 154 8.21 -10.29 3.35
N GLY A 155 7.42 -10.36 4.42
CA GLY A 155 6.10 -10.99 4.45
C GLY A 155 5.57 -11.06 5.88
N GLY A 156 4.27 -11.28 6.02
CA GLY A 156 3.64 -11.60 7.30
C GLY A 156 4.06 -12.99 7.83
N PRO A 157 3.66 -13.33 9.08
CA PRO A 157 3.94 -14.66 9.64
C PRO A 157 3.39 -15.80 8.78
N ASP A 158 2.22 -15.62 8.18
CA ASP A 158 1.58 -16.62 7.32
C ASP A 158 2.25 -16.74 5.94
N GLU A 159 3.12 -15.79 5.59
CA GLU A 159 3.86 -15.73 4.32
C GLU A 159 5.32 -16.19 4.45
N LEU A 160 5.72 -16.67 5.64
CA LEU A 160 7.10 -17.11 5.91
C LEU A 160 7.58 -18.16 4.90
N ARG A 161 6.73 -19.16 4.59
CA ARG A 161 7.06 -20.20 3.62
C ARG A 161 7.26 -19.60 2.22
N LEU A 162 6.34 -18.76 1.76
CA LEU A 162 6.44 -18.09 0.47
C LEU A 162 7.73 -17.28 0.35
N ALA A 163 8.05 -16.49 1.38
CA ALA A 163 9.26 -15.67 1.42
C ALA A 163 10.54 -16.55 1.42
N ALA A 164 10.53 -17.67 2.15
CA ALA A 164 11.64 -18.62 2.17
C ALA A 164 11.83 -19.31 0.80
N ASP A 165 10.74 -19.69 0.14
CA ASP A 165 10.77 -20.30 -1.19
C ASP A 165 11.35 -19.30 -2.22
N VAL A 166 10.95 -18.02 -2.16
CA VAL A 166 11.51 -16.95 -3.01
C VAL A 166 13.00 -16.75 -2.73
N ALA A 167 13.41 -16.64 -1.48
CA ALA A 167 14.82 -16.45 -1.12
C ALA A 167 15.68 -17.65 -1.56
N HIS A 168 15.21 -18.89 -1.30
CA HIS A 168 15.89 -20.10 -1.73
C HIS A 168 16.03 -20.16 -3.25
N GLY A 169 14.93 -19.93 -3.99
CA GLY A 169 14.94 -19.90 -5.44
C GLY A 169 15.85 -18.83 -6.02
N ALA A 170 16.08 -17.73 -5.30
CA ALA A 170 17.01 -16.68 -5.67
C ALA A 170 18.48 -16.97 -5.27
N GLY A 171 18.76 -18.02 -4.51
CA GLY A 171 20.09 -18.31 -3.98
C GLY A 171 20.51 -17.41 -2.82
N LEU A 172 19.54 -16.74 -2.17
CA LEU A 172 19.81 -15.89 -1.03
C LEU A 172 19.98 -16.72 0.25
N THR A 173 20.71 -16.17 1.21
CA THR A 173 20.87 -16.83 2.51
C THR A 173 19.58 -16.74 3.35
N PRO A 174 19.34 -17.64 4.32
CA PRO A 174 18.18 -17.55 5.21
C PRO A 174 18.10 -16.24 6.01
N ALA A 175 19.21 -15.54 6.19
CA ALA A 175 19.27 -14.23 6.86
C ALA A 175 18.53 -13.14 6.06
N ALA A 176 18.42 -13.28 4.74
CA ALA A 176 17.68 -12.36 3.87
C ALA A 176 16.15 -12.44 4.06
N VAL A 177 15.63 -13.50 4.71
CA VAL A 177 14.20 -13.66 4.96
C VAL A 177 13.83 -12.89 6.24
N LEU A 178 13.13 -11.78 6.06
CA LEU A 178 12.59 -10.94 7.14
C LEU A 178 11.11 -11.24 7.44
N ALA A 179 10.46 -12.07 6.63
CA ALA A 179 9.07 -12.49 6.84
C ALA A 179 8.87 -13.09 8.24
N GLY A 180 7.79 -12.71 8.91
CA GLY A 180 7.48 -13.15 10.28
C GLY A 180 8.42 -12.60 11.36
N ARG A 181 9.45 -11.82 11.00
CA ARG A 181 10.42 -11.22 11.92
C ARG A 181 10.23 -9.72 12.11
N THR A 182 9.35 -9.12 11.36
CA THR A 182 9.04 -7.69 11.39
C THR A 182 7.59 -7.50 11.80
N ASP A 183 7.37 -6.67 12.82
CA ASP A 183 6.08 -6.03 13.03
C ASP A 183 5.88 -4.91 11.97
N LEU A 184 4.73 -4.24 12.01
CA LEU A 184 4.38 -3.23 11.02
C LEU A 184 5.30 -2.00 11.08
N GLU A 185 5.80 -1.61 12.26
CA GLU A 185 6.73 -0.50 12.42
C GLU A 185 8.09 -0.82 11.77
N ARG A 186 8.61 -2.01 12.04
CA ARG A 186 9.88 -2.49 11.45
C ARG A 186 9.78 -2.71 9.96
N LEU A 187 8.63 -3.21 9.48
CA LEU A 187 8.35 -3.32 8.04
C LEU A 187 8.34 -1.93 7.39
N ALA A 188 7.66 -0.96 8.00
CA ALA A 188 7.64 0.42 7.53
C ALA A 188 9.06 1.03 7.51
N ALA A 189 9.86 0.79 8.57
CA ALA A 189 11.26 1.23 8.62
C ALA A 189 12.12 0.57 7.53
N GLN A 190 11.92 -0.73 7.27
CA GLN A 190 12.64 -1.43 6.21
C GLN A 190 12.29 -0.86 4.84
N VAL A 191 11.00 -0.57 4.57
CA VAL A 191 10.56 0.05 3.31
C VAL A 191 11.07 1.48 3.19
N ALA A 192 10.99 2.29 4.26
CA ALA A 192 11.49 3.67 4.26
C ALA A 192 13.01 3.75 4.01
N GLY A 193 13.77 2.78 4.51
CA GLY A 193 15.23 2.68 4.33
C GLY A 193 15.68 1.87 3.11
N ALA A 194 14.77 1.38 2.28
CA ALA A 194 15.09 0.57 1.11
C ALA A 194 15.55 1.43 -0.08
N SER A 195 16.44 0.88 -0.91
CA SER A 195 16.77 1.47 -2.21
C SER A 195 15.69 1.24 -3.26
N LEU A 196 14.95 0.14 -3.14
CA LEU A 196 13.85 -0.23 -4.02
C LEU A 196 12.90 -1.20 -3.30
N LEU A 197 11.61 -1.11 -3.61
CA LEU A 197 10.62 -2.14 -3.30
C LEU A 197 10.13 -2.80 -4.59
N VAL A 198 10.03 -4.14 -4.61
CA VAL A 198 9.33 -4.90 -5.66
C VAL A 198 8.20 -5.68 -5.00
N CYS A 199 6.96 -5.39 -5.36
CA CYS A 199 5.80 -6.08 -4.79
C CYS A 199 4.58 -6.05 -5.73
N GLY A 200 3.56 -6.82 -5.39
CA GLY A 200 2.24 -6.71 -6.00
C GLY A 200 1.41 -5.54 -5.46
N ASP A 201 0.14 -5.48 -5.88
CA ASP A 201 -0.89 -4.59 -5.32
C ASP A 201 -1.25 -5.04 -3.90
N THR A 202 -0.58 -4.48 -2.91
CA THR A 202 -0.69 -4.84 -1.49
C THR A 202 -0.40 -3.63 -0.59
N GLY A 203 -0.70 -3.74 0.71
CA GLY A 203 -0.49 -2.67 1.68
C GLY A 203 0.95 -2.11 1.71
N VAL A 204 1.95 -2.95 1.41
CA VAL A 204 3.36 -2.52 1.39
C VAL A 204 3.66 -1.56 0.23
N ALA A 205 2.92 -1.64 -0.88
CA ALA A 205 3.01 -0.67 -1.98
C ALA A 205 2.64 0.74 -1.51
N HIS A 206 1.64 0.86 -0.63
CA HIS A 206 1.25 2.15 -0.06
C HIS A 206 2.30 2.70 0.92
N LEU A 207 3.06 1.84 1.62
CA LEU A 207 4.21 2.29 2.42
C LEU A 207 5.31 2.90 1.52
N ALA A 208 5.60 2.27 0.37
CA ALA A 208 6.55 2.86 -0.57
C ALA A 208 6.09 4.23 -1.08
N THR A 209 4.80 4.41 -1.34
CA THR A 209 4.23 5.71 -1.69
C THR A 209 4.41 6.72 -0.54
N ALA A 210 4.07 6.31 0.68
CA ALA A 210 4.13 7.17 1.86
C ALA A 210 5.56 7.62 2.22
N PHE A 211 6.57 6.83 1.91
CA PHE A 211 7.98 7.17 2.16
C PHE A 211 8.74 7.62 0.92
N ALA A 212 8.06 7.78 -0.21
CA ALA A 212 8.67 8.06 -1.52
C ALA A 212 9.79 7.07 -1.89
N THR A 213 9.69 5.82 -1.42
CA THR A 213 10.64 4.75 -1.73
C THR A 213 10.46 4.33 -3.20
N PRO A 214 11.52 4.30 -4.01
CA PRO A 214 11.43 3.79 -5.36
C PRO A 214 10.78 2.40 -5.38
N SER A 215 9.87 2.13 -6.32
CA SER A 215 9.19 0.84 -6.34
C SER A 215 8.79 0.38 -7.73
N VAL A 216 8.80 -0.95 -7.92
CA VAL A 216 8.16 -1.63 -9.05
C VAL A 216 6.92 -2.35 -8.51
N LEU A 217 5.76 -1.92 -8.97
CA LEU A 217 4.46 -2.37 -8.48
C LEU A 217 3.74 -3.17 -9.56
N LEU A 218 3.39 -4.42 -9.24
CA LEU A 218 2.78 -5.38 -10.16
C LEU A 218 1.28 -5.43 -9.91
N PHE A 219 0.51 -4.96 -10.88
CA PHE A 219 -0.94 -4.96 -10.83
C PHE A 219 -1.52 -6.13 -11.64
N GLY A 220 -2.54 -6.74 -11.12
CA GLY A 220 -3.26 -7.86 -11.76
C GLY A 220 -4.73 -7.50 -11.99
N PRO A 221 -5.65 -8.03 -11.15
CA PRO A 221 -7.09 -7.91 -11.37
C PRO A 221 -7.63 -6.48 -11.27
N MET A 222 -6.95 -5.61 -10.51
CA MET A 222 -7.37 -4.22 -10.37
C MET A 222 -6.49 -3.30 -11.22
N PRO A 223 -7.09 -2.37 -11.98
CA PRO A 223 -6.32 -1.35 -12.69
C PRO A 223 -5.67 -0.36 -11.73
N PRO A 224 -4.44 0.10 -12.01
CA PRO A 224 -3.72 1.04 -11.14
C PRO A 224 -4.43 2.39 -10.98
N ASP A 225 -5.33 2.75 -11.89
CA ASP A 225 -6.13 3.97 -11.79
C ASP A 225 -7.07 3.99 -10.58
N ARG A 226 -7.26 2.85 -9.90
CA ARG A 226 -8.08 2.74 -8.67
C ARG A 226 -7.27 2.90 -7.38
N TRP A 227 -6.07 2.32 -7.35
CA TRP A 227 -5.29 2.12 -6.12
C TRP A 227 -3.80 2.43 -6.29
N GLY A 228 -3.36 2.75 -7.50
CA GLY A 228 -1.95 2.95 -7.81
C GLY A 228 -1.34 4.17 -7.13
N PRO A 229 -0.03 4.29 -7.14
CA PRO A 229 0.65 5.45 -6.61
C PRO A 229 0.36 6.70 -7.46
N PRO A 230 0.55 7.90 -6.92
CA PRO A 230 0.39 9.14 -7.68
C PRO A 230 1.37 9.18 -8.86
N ARG A 231 0.92 9.76 -9.97
CA ARG A 231 1.76 9.94 -11.16
C ARG A 231 2.94 10.87 -10.85
N GLY A 232 4.10 10.58 -11.41
CA GLY A 232 5.30 11.40 -11.26
C GLY A 232 6.16 11.08 -10.03
N GLY A 233 5.75 10.12 -9.19
CA GLY A 233 6.56 9.58 -8.11
C GLY A 233 7.65 8.60 -8.61
N PRO A 234 8.51 8.09 -7.71
CA PRO A 234 9.57 7.15 -8.05
C PRO A 234 9.04 5.70 -8.19
N HIS A 235 7.90 5.54 -8.86
CA HIS A 235 7.20 4.26 -8.94
C HIS A 235 7.04 3.84 -10.40
N ALA A 236 7.46 2.62 -10.73
CA ALA A 236 7.14 1.95 -11.98
C ALA A 236 5.96 1.00 -11.76
N VAL A 237 4.86 1.25 -12.45
CA VAL A 237 3.66 0.42 -12.36
C VAL A 237 3.59 -0.46 -13.60
N LEU A 238 3.47 -1.78 -13.41
CA LEU A 238 3.33 -2.78 -14.46
C LEU A 238 1.94 -3.39 -14.38
N TRP A 239 1.16 -3.18 -15.42
CA TRP A 239 -0.19 -3.70 -15.56
C TRP A 239 -0.50 -4.03 -17.02
N HIS A 240 -0.89 -5.27 -17.27
CA HIS A 240 -1.25 -5.77 -18.58
C HIS A 240 -2.72 -6.25 -18.63
N GLY A 241 -3.57 -5.64 -17.78
CA GLY A 241 -5.01 -5.89 -17.77
C GLY A 241 -5.75 -5.06 -18.82
N GLU A 242 -6.96 -5.50 -19.14
CA GLU A 242 -7.88 -4.80 -20.06
C GLU A 242 -9.09 -4.20 -19.31
N GLY A 243 -9.21 -4.48 -18.01
CA GLY A 243 -10.32 -4.05 -17.18
C GLY A 243 -10.20 -4.53 -15.74
N VAL A 244 -11.33 -4.49 -15.02
CA VAL A 244 -11.43 -4.93 -13.64
C VAL A 244 -11.67 -6.44 -13.60
N GLY A 245 -10.77 -7.19 -12.98
CA GLY A 245 -10.90 -8.60 -12.67
C GLY A 245 -11.45 -8.85 -11.26
N ASP A 246 -11.30 -10.09 -10.77
CA ASP A 246 -11.69 -10.47 -9.41
C ASP A 246 -10.48 -10.37 -8.45
N PRO A 247 -10.40 -9.34 -7.58
CA PRO A 247 -9.28 -9.18 -6.65
C PRO A 247 -9.33 -10.17 -5.48
N TRP A 248 -10.41 -10.92 -5.31
CA TRP A 248 -10.60 -11.95 -4.27
C TRP A 248 -10.45 -13.38 -4.80
N GLY A 249 -10.11 -13.53 -6.07
CA GLY A 249 -9.97 -14.82 -6.74
C GLY A 249 -8.97 -15.76 -6.06
N SER A 250 -9.19 -17.06 -6.21
CA SER A 250 -8.36 -18.13 -5.65
C SER A 250 -7.19 -18.52 -6.53
N GLU A 251 -7.12 -18.01 -7.76
CA GLU A 251 -6.06 -18.24 -8.72
C GLU A 251 -5.40 -16.94 -9.14
N VAL A 252 -4.14 -17.02 -9.58
CA VAL A 252 -3.39 -15.84 -10.06
C VAL A 252 -4.10 -15.23 -11.27
N ASP A 253 -4.32 -13.93 -11.23
CA ASP A 253 -4.97 -13.22 -12.33
C ASP A 253 -4.15 -13.28 -13.64
N PRO A 254 -4.79 -13.53 -14.80
CA PRO A 254 -4.10 -13.59 -16.08
C PRO A 254 -3.34 -12.32 -16.47
N ALA A 255 -3.83 -11.13 -16.05
CA ALA A 255 -3.13 -9.87 -16.30
C ALA A 255 -1.79 -9.84 -15.56
N LEU A 256 -1.78 -10.33 -14.31
CA LEU A 256 -0.57 -10.42 -13.52
C LEU A 256 0.42 -11.44 -14.11
N LEU A 257 -0.07 -12.54 -14.66
CA LEU A 257 0.76 -13.54 -15.35
C LEU A 257 1.42 -13.01 -16.63
N ARG A 258 0.86 -11.97 -17.27
CA ARG A 258 1.47 -11.31 -18.43
C ARG A 258 2.66 -10.41 -18.09
N VAL A 259 2.84 -10.03 -16.82
CA VAL A 259 4.03 -9.30 -16.38
C VAL A 259 5.25 -10.23 -16.44
N GLY A 260 6.24 -9.87 -17.25
CA GLY A 260 7.46 -10.64 -17.45
C GLY A 260 8.56 -10.31 -16.45
N VAL A 261 9.42 -11.30 -16.13
CA VAL A 261 10.58 -11.11 -15.24
C VAL A 261 11.52 -10.04 -15.77
N ASP A 262 11.88 -10.09 -17.05
CA ASP A 262 12.82 -9.15 -17.68
C ASP A 262 12.31 -7.71 -17.61
N GLU A 263 11.01 -7.51 -17.78
CA GLU A 263 10.38 -6.19 -17.66
C GLU A 263 10.51 -5.65 -16.23
N VAL A 264 10.28 -6.48 -15.21
CA VAL A 264 10.43 -6.12 -13.80
C VAL A 264 11.88 -5.76 -13.49
N VAL A 265 12.84 -6.60 -13.92
CA VAL A 265 14.28 -6.34 -13.72
C VAL A 265 14.72 -5.04 -14.39
N GLN A 266 14.33 -4.81 -15.65
CA GLN A 266 14.65 -3.56 -16.36
C GLN A 266 14.14 -2.32 -15.63
N ARG A 267 12.88 -2.36 -15.14
CA ARG A 267 12.30 -1.26 -14.37
C ARG A 267 13.00 -1.06 -13.03
N ALA A 268 13.34 -2.15 -12.35
CA ALA A 268 14.07 -2.11 -11.09
C ALA A 268 15.44 -1.44 -11.27
N LEU A 269 16.23 -1.89 -12.23
CA LEU A 269 17.55 -1.33 -12.51
C LEU A 269 17.49 0.14 -12.95
N ALA A 270 16.47 0.52 -13.73
CA ALA A 270 16.28 1.90 -14.13
C ALA A 270 15.99 2.84 -12.93
N LEU A 271 15.29 2.34 -11.90
CA LEU A 271 15.03 3.10 -10.68
C LEU A 271 16.23 3.13 -9.72
N LEU A 272 17.03 2.07 -9.69
CA LEU A 272 18.25 1.95 -8.87
C LEU A 272 19.42 2.73 -9.43
N SER A 273 19.48 2.93 -10.76
CA SER A 273 20.53 3.70 -11.39
C SER A 273 20.48 5.15 -10.91
N PRO A 274 21.62 5.77 -10.51
CA PRO A 274 21.62 7.17 -10.13
C PRO A 274 21.14 7.99 -11.33
N ARG A 275 20.05 8.76 -11.14
CA ARG A 275 19.64 9.76 -12.14
C ARG A 275 20.88 10.62 -12.42
N SER A 276 21.36 10.62 -13.65
CA SER A 276 22.42 11.51 -14.10
C SER A 276 22.00 12.92 -13.66
N ARG A 277 22.69 13.47 -12.65
CA ARG A 277 22.48 14.85 -12.22
C ARG A 277 22.73 15.69 -13.46
N GLY A 278 21.65 16.29 -13.99
CA GLY A 278 21.75 17.20 -15.11
C GLY A 278 22.94 18.15 -14.87
N SER A 279 23.84 18.19 -15.81
CA SER A 279 25.00 19.07 -15.79
C SER A 279 24.54 20.48 -15.43
N ARG A 280 24.84 20.93 -14.22
CA ARG A 280 24.81 22.37 -13.94
C ARG A 280 25.89 22.98 -14.83
N THR A 281 25.47 23.50 -15.95
CA THR A 281 26.30 24.47 -16.70
C THR A 281 26.53 25.65 -15.77
N THR A 282 27.72 25.73 -15.22
CA THR A 282 28.24 26.93 -14.57
C THR A 282 28.22 28.04 -15.60
N PRO A 283 27.59 29.20 -15.37
CA PRO A 283 27.81 30.36 -16.23
C PRO A 283 29.24 30.77 -16.02
N GLY A 284 30.03 30.72 -17.11
CA GLY A 284 31.38 31.27 -17.13
C GLY A 284 31.33 32.76 -16.87
N CYS A 285 32.11 33.24 -15.91
CA CYS A 285 32.47 34.62 -15.79
C CYS A 285 33.25 35.03 -17.04
N ALA A 286 32.74 36.01 -17.75
CA ALA A 286 33.49 36.90 -18.59
C ALA A 286 33.37 38.32 -18.05
#